data_ae02043eb8c6e0ceb4a7b8d2ec3ac97b
#
_entry.id   ae02043eb8c6e0ceb4a7b8d2ec3ac97b
#
_cell.length_a   1.000
_cell.length_b   1.000
_cell.length_c   1.000
_cell.angle_alpha   90.00
_cell.angle_beta   90.00
_cell.angle_gamma   90.00
#
_symmetry.space_group_name_H-M   'P 1'
#
loop_
_entity.id
_entity.type
_entity.pdbx_description
1 polymer ?
#
loop_
_entity_poly.entity_id
_entity_poly.type
_entity_poly.pdbx_seq_one_letter_code
_entity_poly.pdbx_strand_id
1 'polypeptide(L)'
;MQLSDINGELIDLSLSGAAVIHRSPIRPGSSATLIFPSYGGIYIPCQVLRSVVQVRRADGGPEYVFRSAIAFNAIPADQEKSLHEFLQIQIDRLREKQAEVEAEQNTH
;
A
#
# COMPACT_ATOMS: atom_id res chain seq x y z
N MET A 1 5.08 3.48 -4.28
CA MET A 1 4.90 4.14 -2.95
C MET A 1 6.02 3.75 -2.00
N GLN A 2 6.12 4.43 -0.90
CA GLN A 2 7.07 4.10 0.16
C GLN A 2 6.33 3.92 1.49
N LEU A 3 6.82 2.99 2.31
CA LEU A 3 6.41 2.82 3.69
C LEU A 3 7.63 3.18 4.55
N SER A 4 7.63 4.39 5.09
CA SER A 4 8.80 5.05 5.67
C SER A 4 9.95 5.12 4.63
N ASP A 5 11.10 4.52 4.88
CA ASP A 5 12.21 4.45 3.94
C ASP A 5 12.21 3.20 3.06
N ILE A 6 11.17 2.38 3.16
CA ILE A 6 11.05 1.10 2.45
C ILE A 6 10.23 1.28 1.19
N ASN A 7 10.79 0.92 0.03
CA ASN A 7 10.02 0.87 -1.21
C ASN A 7 9.05 -0.30 -1.19
N GLY A 8 7.83 -0.07 -1.65
CA GLY A 8 6.80 -1.08 -1.62
C GLY A 8 5.82 -0.96 -2.77
N GLU A 9 5.01 -2.00 -2.91
CA GLU A 9 3.95 -2.09 -3.89
C GLU A 9 2.60 -2.10 -3.16
N LEU A 10 1.75 -1.17 -3.51
CA LEU A 10 0.40 -1.06 -2.94
C LEU A 10 -0.49 -2.12 -3.60
N ILE A 11 -1.07 -3.01 -2.79
CA ILE A 11 -1.94 -4.07 -3.29
C ILE A 11 -3.39 -3.90 -2.89
N ASP A 12 -3.66 -3.12 -1.88
CA ASP A 12 -5.01 -2.77 -1.47
C ASP A 12 -4.99 -1.43 -0.74
N LEU A 13 -6.05 -0.66 -0.89
CA LEU A 13 -6.16 0.67 -0.30
C LEU A 13 -7.61 0.96 0.06
N SER A 14 -7.81 1.51 1.26
CA SER A 14 -9.11 1.99 1.73
C SER A 14 -8.94 3.36 2.38
N LEU A 15 -10.02 3.95 2.86
CA LEU A 15 -9.95 5.21 3.59
C LEU A 15 -9.34 5.06 4.99
N SER A 16 -9.22 3.84 5.49
CA SER A 16 -8.71 3.56 6.84
C SER A 16 -7.35 2.90 6.89
N GLY A 17 -6.87 2.37 5.76
CA GLY A 17 -5.58 1.66 5.75
C GLY A 17 -5.23 1.09 4.38
N ALA A 18 -4.19 0.26 4.37
CA ALA A 18 -3.69 -0.31 3.13
C ALA A 18 -3.02 -1.65 3.38
N ALA A 19 -2.82 -2.40 2.30
CA ALA A 19 -1.95 -3.57 2.29
C ALA A 19 -0.82 -3.33 1.29
N VAL A 20 0.40 -3.65 1.69
CA VAL A 20 1.62 -3.32 0.96
C VAL A 20 2.52 -4.55 0.90
N ILE A 21 3.11 -4.81 -0.27
CA ILE A 21 4.17 -5.82 -0.42
C ILE A 21 5.51 -5.09 -0.46
N HIS A 22 6.47 -5.58 0.30
CA HIS A 22 7.82 -5.00 0.39
C HIS A 22 8.86 -6.08 0.69
N ARG A 23 10.12 -5.76 0.50
CA ARG A 23 11.21 -6.73 0.65
C ARG A 23 11.93 -6.67 2.00
N SER A 24 11.91 -5.51 2.63
CA SER A 24 12.58 -5.34 3.93
C SER A 24 11.64 -5.67 5.07
N PRO A 25 12.08 -6.39 6.11
CA PRO A 25 11.21 -6.69 7.24
C PRO A 25 10.78 -5.43 7.98
N ILE A 26 9.55 -5.45 8.51
CA ILE A 26 9.01 -4.39 9.35
C ILE A 26 8.34 -5.03 10.56
N ARG A 27 8.52 -4.42 11.73
CA ARG A 27 7.97 -4.97 12.97
C ARG A 27 6.48 -4.65 13.10
N PRO A 28 5.61 -5.66 13.32
CA PRO A 28 4.22 -5.40 13.68
C PRO A 28 4.12 -4.55 14.95
N GLY A 29 3.16 -3.63 14.97
CA GLY A 29 2.99 -2.68 16.07
C GLY A 29 3.83 -1.41 15.94
N SER A 30 4.77 -1.35 15.00
CA SER A 30 5.60 -0.16 14.81
C SER A 30 4.82 0.94 14.09
N SER A 31 5.22 2.19 14.36
CA SER A 31 4.74 3.36 13.62
C SER A 31 5.46 3.46 12.28
N ALA A 32 4.75 3.87 11.25
CA ALA A 32 5.31 4.07 9.92
C ALA A 32 4.60 5.25 9.25
N THR A 33 5.07 5.62 8.07
CA THR A 33 4.44 6.66 7.26
C THR A 33 4.27 6.13 5.84
N LEU A 34 3.03 6.13 5.35
CA LEU A 34 2.75 5.81 3.97
C LEU A 34 3.00 7.06 3.12
N ILE A 35 3.82 6.94 2.09
CA ILE A 35 4.28 8.08 1.29
C ILE A 35 3.91 7.86 -0.17
N PHE A 36 3.26 8.85 -0.77
CA PHE A 36 2.97 8.93 -2.21
C PHE A 36 3.83 10.03 -2.83
N PRO A 37 5.06 9.74 -3.27
CA PRO A 37 6.01 10.77 -3.71
C PRO A 37 5.54 11.54 -4.96
N SER A 38 4.78 10.89 -5.83
CA SER A 38 4.37 11.44 -7.13
C SER A 38 3.41 12.63 -7.04
N TYR A 39 2.88 12.91 -5.85
CA TYR A 39 1.83 13.92 -5.66
C TYR A 39 2.28 15.01 -4.69
N GLY A 40 3.52 15.48 -4.84
CA GLY A 40 4.07 16.51 -3.96
C GLY A 40 4.43 16.03 -2.56
N GLY A 41 4.51 14.69 -2.40
CA GLY A 41 4.89 14.12 -1.11
C GLY A 41 3.75 14.07 -0.11
N ILE A 42 2.71 13.31 -0.42
CA ILE A 42 1.64 13.06 0.55
C ILE A 42 2.12 12.02 1.56
N TYR A 43 2.01 12.35 2.83
CA TYR A 43 2.51 11.56 3.96
C TYR A 43 1.36 11.22 4.89
N ILE A 44 1.12 9.93 5.12
CA ILE A 44 0.03 9.48 5.98
C ILE A 44 0.62 8.68 7.14
N PRO A 45 0.62 9.23 8.37
CA PRO A 45 1.06 8.46 9.53
C PRO A 45 0.18 7.24 9.74
N CYS A 46 0.81 6.11 10.02
CA CYS A 46 0.11 4.84 10.15
C CYS A 46 0.80 3.93 11.16
N GLN A 47 0.16 2.80 11.42
CA GLN A 47 0.67 1.78 12.29
C GLN A 47 0.62 0.44 11.56
N VAL A 48 1.69 -0.35 11.68
CA VAL A 48 1.75 -1.68 11.10
C VAL A 48 0.96 -2.63 12.01
N LEU A 49 -0.13 -3.18 11.49
CA LEU A 49 -0.97 -4.11 12.24
C LEU A 49 -0.42 -5.52 12.17
N ARG A 50 0.05 -5.92 11.00
CA ARG A 50 0.50 -7.28 10.74
C ARG A 50 1.49 -7.28 9.59
N SER A 51 2.46 -8.19 9.65
CA SER A 51 3.42 -8.39 8.56
C SER A 51 3.71 -9.88 8.47
N VAL A 52 3.48 -10.46 7.29
CA VAL A 52 3.67 -11.89 7.05
C VAL A 52 4.56 -12.11 5.85
N VAL A 53 5.36 -13.17 5.91
CA VAL A 53 6.22 -13.58 4.80
C VAL A 53 5.37 -14.27 3.75
N GLN A 54 5.60 -13.91 2.48
CA GLN A 54 5.00 -14.58 1.33
C GLN A 54 6.10 -15.02 0.38
N VAL A 55 5.85 -16.12 -0.32
CA VAL A 55 6.70 -16.57 -1.42
C VAL A 55 5.98 -16.25 -2.72
N ARG A 56 6.67 -15.57 -3.64
CA ARG A 56 6.16 -15.34 -4.98
C ARG A 56 7.19 -15.79 -6.01
N ARG A 57 6.71 -16.11 -7.21
CA ARG A 57 7.60 -16.49 -8.31
C ARG A 57 8.18 -15.25 -8.96
N ALA A 58 9.49 -15.29 -9.18
CA ALA A 58 10.24 -14.30 -9.93
C ALA A 58 11.11 -15.01 -10.97
N ASP A 59 11.67 -14.27 -11.91
CA ASP A 59 12.45 -14.84 -13.02
C ASP A 59 13.66 -15.65 -12.55
N GLY A 60 14.24 -15.32 -11.42
CA GLY A 60 15.37 -16.04 -10.83
C GLY A 60 15.00 -17.17 -9.88
N GLY A 61 13.70 -17.53 -9.77
CA GLY A 61 13.20 -18.52 -8.84
C GLY A 61 12.31 -17.92 -7.76
N PRO A 62 12.02 -18.64 -6.68
CA PRO A 62 11.14 -18.12 -5.61
C PRO A 62 11.77 -16.93 -4.91
N GLU A 63 10.93 -15.93 -4.63
CA GLU A 63 11.30 -14.69 -3.96
C GLU A 63 10.49 -14.57 -2.67
N TYR A 64 11.16 -14.22 -1.57
CA TYR A 64 10.50 -13.97 -0.30
C TYR A 64 10.22 -12.49 -0.16
N VAL A 65 8.96 -12.16 0.08
CA VAL A 65 8.50 -10.79 0.31
C VAL A 65 7.66 -10.75 1.58
N PHE A 66 7.39 -9.54 2.06
CA PHE A 66 6.52 -9.32 3.21
C PHE A 66 5.22 -8.68 2.72
N ARG A 67 4.10 -9.14 3.24
CA ARG A 67 2.82 -8.49 3.07
C ARG A 67 2.41 -7.89 4.41
N SER A 68 2.28 -6.57 4.45
CA SER A 68 1.93 -5.85 5.65
C SER A 68 0.57 -5.19 5.52
N ALA A 69 -0.22 -5.30 6.58
CA ALA A 69 -1.47 -4.55 6.74
C ALA A 69 -1.17 -3.34 7.63
N ILE A 70 -1.56 -2.16 7.17
CA ILE A 70 -1.35 -0.92 7.91
C ILE A 70 -2.69 -0.20 8.14
N ALA A 71 -2.82 0.44 9.29
CA ALA A 71 -3.95 1.29 9.63
C ALA A 71 -3.49 2.74 9.71
N PHE A 72 -4.26 3.65 9.09
CA PHE A 72 -3.96 5.07 9.17
C PHE A 72 -4.28 5.59 10.55
N ASN A 73 -3.41 6.45 11.09
CA ASN A 73 -3.66 7.14 12.34
C ASN A 73 -4.80 8.16 12.16
N ALA A 74 -5.36 8.64 13.26
CA ALA A 74 -6.39 9.67 13.21
C ALA A 74 -5.90 10.89 12.42
N ILE A 75 -6.73 11.33 11.47
CA ILE A 75 -6.44 12.46 10.60
C ILE A 75 -7.07 13.70 11.20
N PRO A 76 -6.35 14.84 11.27
CA PRO A 76 -6.94 16.09 11.73
C PRO A 76 -8.20 16.45 10.92
N ALA A 77 -9.25 16.91 11.59
CA ALA A 77 -10.56 17.16 10.96
C ALA A 77 -10.48 18.13 9.77
N ASP A 78 -9.59 19.11 9.83
CA ASP A 78 -9.39 20.11 8.77
C ASP A 78 -8.70 19.51 7.50
N GLN A 79 -8.09 18.34 7.63
CA GLN A 79 -7.39 17.66 6.52
C GLN A 79 -8.17 16.44 6.01
N GLU A 80 -9.16 15.98 6.76
CA GLU A 80 -9.87 14.72 6.50
C GLU A 80 -10.51 14.68 5.11
N LYS A 81 -11.21 15.74 4.72
CA LYS A 81 -11.91 15.80 3.44
C LYS A 81 -10.93 15.71 2.26
N SER A 82 -9.89 16.52 2.28
CA SER A 82 -8.87 16.56 1.21
C SER A 82 -8.14 15.22 1.09
N LEU A 83 -7.80 14.62 2.22
CA LEU A 83 -7.12 13.33 2.24
C LEU A 83 -8.03 12.21 1.73
N HIS A 84 -9.30 12.20 2.13
CA HIS A 84 -10.26 11.21 1.65
C HIS A 84 -10.49 11.33 0.14
N GLU A 85 -10.56 12.54 -0.40
CA GLU A 85 -10.67 12.76 -1.84
C GLU A 85 -9.43 12.21 -2.58
N PHE A 86 -8.24 12.48 -2.08
CA PHE A 86 -7.00 11.94 -2.64
C PHE A 86 -7.00 10.41 -2.58
N LEU A 87 -7.31 9.82 -1.44
CA LEU A 87 -7.34 8.38 -1.28
C LEU A 87 -8.36 7.72 -2.20
N GLN A 88 -9.54 8.33 -2.38
CA GLN A 88 -10.56 7.78 -3.25
C GLN A 88 -10.07 7.70 -4.70
N ILE A 89 -9.35 8.72 -5.16
CA ILE A 89 -8.73 8.70 -6.50
C ILE A 89 -7.73 7.54 -6.62
N GLN A 90 -6.90 7.36 -5.61
CA GLN A 90 -5.91 6.26 -5.61
C GLN A 90 -6.56 4.88 -5.55
N ILE A 91 -7.63 4.74 -4.75
CA ILE A 91 -8.41 3.51 -4.67
C ILE A 91 -8.99 3.15 -6.05
N ASP A 92 -9.59 4.11 -6.73
CA ASP A 92 -10.19 3.90 -8.04
C ASP A 92 -9.14 3.51 -9.08
N ARG A 93 -7.99 4.16 -9.07
CA ARG A 93 -6.86 3.82 -9.96
C ARG A 93 -6.34 2.41 -9.71
N LEU A 94 -6.23 2.02 -8.47
CA LEU A 94 -5.75 0.68 -8.11
C LEU A 94 -6.73 -0.40 -8.58
N ARG A 95 -8.04 -0.16 -8.44
CA ARG A 95 -9.08 -1.07 -8.91
C ARG A 95 -9.07 -1.19 -10.43
N GLU A 96 -8.92 -0.09 -11.15
CA GLU A 96 -8.81 -0.07 -12.61
C GLU A 96 -7.61 -0.89 -13.08
N LYS A 97 -6.47 -0.72 -12.44
CA LYS A 97 -5.25 -1.46 -12.76
C LYS A 97 -5.44 -2.96 -12.53
N GLN A 98 -6.06 -3.35 -11.43
CA GLN A 98 -6.36 -4.75 -11.12
C GLN A 98 -7.35 -5.36 -12.11
N ALA A 99 -8.35 -4.60 -12.52
CA ALA A 99 -9.32 -5.02 -13.52
C ALA A 99 -8.67 -5.23 -14.89
N GLU A 100 -7.75 -4.37 -15.30
CA GLU A 100 -6.96 -4.52 -16.54
C GLU A 100 -6.13 -5.80 -16.52
N VAL A 101 -5.47 -6.09 -15.41
CA VAL A 101 -4.67 -7.31 -15.25
C VAL A 101 -5.56 -8.56 -15.34
N GLU A 102 -6.72 -8.57 -14.70
CA GLU A 102 -7.70 -9.65 -14.79
C GLU A 102 -8.21 -9.84 -16.22
N ALA A 103 -8.51 -8.74 -16.91
CA ALA A 103 -8.98 -8.79 -18.30
C ALA A 103 -7.93 -9.38 -19.23
N GLU A 104 -6.66 -9.02 -19.06
CA GLU A 104 -5.55 -9.59 -19.82
C GLU A 104 -5.37 -11.09 -19.56
N GLN A 105 -5.56 -11.53 -18.31
CA GLN A 105 -5.47 -12.94 -17.95
C GLN A 105 -6.63 -13.77 -18.50
N ASN A 106 -7.79 -13.15 -18.74
CA ASN A 106 -8.99 -13.82 -19.20
C ASN A 106 -9.18 -13.80 -20.72
N THR A 107 -8.27 -13.22 -21.47
CA THR A 107 -8.34 -13.11 -22.93
C THR A 107 -7.71 -14.27 -23.69
N HIS A 108 -7.64 -15.43 -23.13
CA HIS A 108 -7.13 -16.62 -23.80
C HIS A 108 -8.22 -17.48 -24.42
#